data_a4391ecc66491333b2e18c61e0b5ea98
#
_entry.id   a4391ecc66491333b2e18c61e0b5ea98
#
_cell.length_a   1.000
_cell.length_b   1.000
_cell.length_c   1.000
_cell.angle_alpha   90.00
_cell.angle_beta   90.00
_cell.angle_gamma   90.00
#
_symmetry.space_group_name_H-M   'P 1'
#
loop_
_entity.id
_entity.type
_entity.pdbx_description
1 polymer ?
#
loop_
_entity_poly.entity_id
_entity_poly.type
_entity_poly.pdbx_seq_one_letter_code
_entity_poly.pdbx_strand_id
1 'polypeptide(L)'
;LHKAIRRQRQMCIRDSISCASDAAATEKEEIIDASGMIVGPGLIDTHVHFRDPGFTYKEDIHTGSLAAAKGGFTTVVCMANTKPTVDNVDTLKDNLTRGKQEKIRMYQAAAISHSLKGQDEVDMAALKEAGACGFTDDGIPLTNAAFCYRAMQNAAKLDMPISLHEEDPAFIKNNGINHGKISDALGIYGSPSIAEEALVARDCLLALRSGADVVIQHISSGVSVDIVRTYKKLGARLHAEATPHHFTLTEDAVLEHGTLAKMNPPLRTEADRQKIIEGLIDGTIDLIATDHAPHSTEEKSKPVTEAPSGIIGLELSLIHI
;
A
#
# COMPACT_ATOMS: atom_id res chain seq x y z
N LEU A 1 -31.63 7.29 -4.29
CA LEU A 1 -30.63 6.24 -3.97
C LEU A 1 -31.23 4.82 -3.98
N HIS A 2 -32.48 4.63 -3.63
CA HIS A 2 -33.14 3.29 -3.53
C HIS A 2 -33.36 2.55 -4.86
N LYS A 3 -33.18 3.16 -6.02
CA LYS A 3 -33.39 2.52 -7.33
C LYS A 3 -32.12 1.97 -8.00
N ALA A 4 -30.94 2.34 -7.54
CA ALA A 4 -29.67 1.94 -8.16
C ALA A 4 -29.21 0.52 -7.74
N ILE A 5 -29.59 0.04 -6.58
CA ILE A 5 -29.15 -1.26 -6.01
C ILE A 5 -29.81 -2.46 -6.69
N ARG A 6 -30.92 -2.29 -7.40
CA ARG A 6 -31.68 -3.38 -8.06
C ARG A 6 -31.06 -3.99 -9.31
N ARG A 7 -29.88 -3.58 -9.78
CA ARG A 7 -29.32 -4.01 -11.08
C ARG A 7 -27.88 -4.47 -11.08
N GLN A 8 -27.33 -4.85 -9.95
CA GLN A 8 -26.12 -5.64 -10.01
C GLN A 8 -26.51 -7.10 -10.17
N ARG A 9 -26.43 -7.55 -11.42
CA ARG A 9 -26.80 -8.89 -11.84
C ARG A 9 -25.98 -9.92 -11.09
N GLN A 10 -26.70 -10.90 -10.53
CA GLN A 10 -26.26 -12.25 -10.32
C GLN A 10 -25.37 -12.73 -11.45
N MET A 11 -24.08 -12.80 -11.24
CA MET A 11 -23.23 -13.72 -11.97
C MET A 11 -22.65 -14.69 -10.95
N CYS A 12 -23.25 -15.86 -11.00
CA CYS A 12 -22.71 -17.12 -10.49
C CYS A 12 -22.03 -17.03 -9.13
N ILE A 13 -22.79 -16.93 -8.10
CA ILE A 13 -22.65 -17.65 -6.84
C ILE A 13 -23.68 -17.03 -5.89
N ARG A 14 -24.56 -17.74 -5.48
CA ARG A 14 -25.51 -17.91 -4.38
C ARG A 14 -25.72 -16.81 -3.32
N ASP A 15 -25.10 -15.67 -3.39
CA ASP A 15 -25.20 -14.65 -2.35
C ASP A 15 -25.72 -13.34 -2.94
N SER A 16 -27.04 -13.17 -2.92
CA SER A 16 -27.65 -11.88 -3.23
C SER A 16 -28.05 -11.20 -1.92
N ILE A 17 -27.54 -9.98 -1.71
CA ILE A 17 -28.07 -9.08 -0.69
C ILE A 17 -29.22 -8.31 -1.32
N SER A 18 -30.42 -8.48 -0.82
CA SER A 18 -31.57 -7.64 -1.18
C SER A 18 -31.92 -6.73 -0.01
N CYS A 19 -32.07 -5.44 -0.29
CA CYS A 19 -32.61 -4.49 0.68
C CYS A 19 -34.11 -4.33 0.46
N ALA A 20 -34.93 -4.66 1.44
CA ALA A 20 -36.35 -4.44 1.42
C ALA A 20 -36.81 -3.82 2.74
N SER A 21 -37.72 -2.86 2.68
CA SER A 21 -38.29 -2.20 3.86
C SER A 21 -39.29 -3.10 4.61
N ASP A 22 -39.84 -4.14 3.97
CA ASP A 22 -40.92 -4.99 4.51
C ASP A 22 -40.72 -6.46 4.09
N ALA A 23 -39.49 -6.97 4.17
CA ALA A 23 -39.25 -8.38 3.80
C ALA A 23 -39.72 -9.32 4.90
N ALA A 24 -40.72 -10.13 4.58
CA ALA A 24 -40.95 -11.37 5.32
C ALA A 24 -39.85 -12.34 4.93
N ALA A 25 -38.95 -12.68 5.86
CA ALA A 25 -37.91 -13.68 5.65
C ALA A 25 -38.52 -15.05 5.33
N THR A 26 -37.94 -15.73 4.37
CA THR A 26 -38.16 -17.15 4.19
C THR A 26 -37.30 -17.91 5.21
N GLU A 27 -37.65 -19.16 5.56
CA GLU A 27 -36.91 -20.00 6.52
C GLU A 27 -35.42 -20.22 6.20
N LYS A 28 -34.94 -19.70 5.05
CA LYS A 28 -33.58 -19.86 4.55
C LYS A 28 -32.79 -18.54 4.47
N GLU A 29 -33.37 -17.42 4.88
CA GLU A 29 -32.77 -16.10 4.78
C GLU A 29 -32.37 -15.57 6.15
N GLU A 30 -31.14 -15.10 6.27
CA GLU A 30 -30.66 -14.35 7.43
C GLU A 30 -31.04 -12.87 7.25
N ILE A 31 -31.74 -12.30 8.22
CA ILE A 31 -32.09 -10.89 8.25
C ILE A 31 -31.08 -10.15 9.14
N ILE A 32 -30.41 -9.14 8.55
CA ILE A 32 -29.58 -8.22 9.29
C ILE A 32 -30.31 -6.88 9.37
N ASP A 33 -30.67 -6.44 10.57
CA ASP A 33 -31.22 -5.10 10.80
C ASP A 33 -30.10 -4.07 10.70
N ALA A 34 -30.11 -3.31 9.60
CA ALA A 34 -29.17 -2.23 9.34
C ALA A 34 -29.82 -0.85 9.53
N SER A 35 -30.88 -0.75 10.33
CA SER A 35 -31.55 0.53 10.61
C SER A 35 -30.58 1.56 11.19
N GLY A 36 -30.47 2.72 10.57
CA GLY A 36 -29.54 3.78 10.95
C GLY A 36 -28.06 3.54 10.58
N MET A 37 -27.76 2.47 9.86
CA MET A 37 -26.41 2.15 9.37
C MET A 37 -26.25 2.46 7.89
N ILE A 38 -25.00 2.65 7.45
CA ILE A 38 -24.65 2.71 6.03
C ILE A 38 -24.14 1.32 5.61
N VAL A 39 -24.78 0.76 4.59
CA VAL A 39 -24.34 -0.51 3.99
C VAL A 39 -23.64 -0.20 2.67
N GLY A 40 -22.39 -0.60 2.54
CA GLY A 40 -21.56 -0.39 1.35
C GLY A 40 -20.69 -1.59 1.04
N PRO A 41 -19.97 -1.57 -0.10
CA PRO A 41 -18.92 -2.55 -0.36
C PRO A 41 -17.86 -2.49 0.72
N GLY A 42 -17.27 -3.65 1.08
CA GLY A 42 -16.12 -3.67 1.95
C GLY A 42 -14.91 -3.00 1.31
N LEU A 43 -14.08 -2.36 2.12
CA LEU A 43 -12.89 -1.67 1.65
C LEU A 43 -11.84 -2.68 1.14
N ILE A 44 -11.01 -2.22 0.21
CA ILE A 44 -9.87 -2.96 -0.32
C ILE A 44 -8.61 -2.14 0.00
N ASP A 45 -7.61 -2.79 0.60
CA ASP A 45 -6.30 -2.19 0.84
C ASP A 45 -5.24 -2.89 0.00
N THR A 46 -4.59 -2.15 -0.87
CA THR A 46 -3.60 -2.70 -1.80
C THR A 46 -2.18 -2.73 -1.23
N HIS A 47 -1.99 -2.28 0.04
CA HIS A 47 -0.66 -2.13 0.60
C HIS A 47 -0.66 -2.30 2.12
N VAL A 48 -0.36 -3.53 2.59
CA VAL A 48 -0.28 -3.85 4.03
C VAL A 48 0.91 -4.75 4.35
N HIS A 49 1.43 -4.65 5.59
CA HIS A 49 2.53 -5.45 6.11
C HIS A 49 2.08 -6.28 7.30
N PHE A 50 1.65 -7.51 7.07
CA PHE A 50 1.29 -8.43 8.15
C PHE A 50 2.50 -9.10 8.82
N ARG A 51 3.73 -8.73 8.40
CA ARG A 51 4.97 -9.13 9.07
C ARG A 51 5.23 -10.64 9.16
N ASP A 52 4.41 -11.44 8.56
CA ASP A 52 4.43 -12.90 8.59
C ASP A 52 4.72 -13.45 7.17
N PRO A 53 5.73 -14.30 7.02
CA PRO A 53 6.57 -14.93 8.04
C PRO A 53 7.69 -14.06 8.62
N GLY A 54 8.16 -14.43 9.79
CA GLY A 54 9.46 -14.06 10.36
C GLY A 54 9.48 -12.86 11.30
N PHE A 55 8.48 -11.99 11.30
CA PHE A 55 8.36 -10.85 12.20
C PHE A 55 7.06 -10.85 12.99
N THR A 56 6.54 -12.04 13.28
CA THR A 56 5.23 -12.25 13.92
C THR A 56 5.09 -11.63 15.31
N TYR A 57 6.19 -11.22 15.93
CA TYR A 57 6.17 -10.47 17.19
C TYR A 57 5.66 -9.01 17.00
N LYS A 58 5.58 -8.52 15.77
CA LYS A 58 5.00 -7.21 15.44
C LYS A 58 3.53 -7.34 15.07
N GLU A 59 3.25 -8.32 14.21
CA GLU A 59 1.92 -8.71 13.73
C GLU A 59 2.05 -10.03 12.96
N ASP A 60 0.96 -10.77 12.85
CA ASP A 60 0.86 -11.97 12.02
C ASP A 60 -0.37 -11.91 11.10
N ILE A 61 -0.52 -12.89 10.22
CA ILE A 61 -1.64 -12.95 9.27
C ILE A 61 -2.99 -12.92 9.99
N HIS A 62 -3.11 -13.56 11.15
CA HIS A 62 -4.37 -13.60 11.89
C HIS A 62 -4.72 -12.25 12.52
N THR A 63 -3.78 -11.66 13.25
CA THR A 63 -3.99 -10.38 13.96
C THR A 63 -4.17 -9.23 12.97
N GLY A 64 -3.40 -9.19 11.88
CA GLY A 64 -3.57 -8.21 10.79
C GLY A 64 -4.92 -8.36 10.08
N SER A 65 -5.37 -9.60 9.86
CA SER A 65 -6.70 -9.85 9.28
C SER A 65 -7.84 -9.39 10.19
N LEU A 66 -7.69 -9.52 11.51
CA LEU A 66 -8.66 -8.98 12.47
C LEU A 66 -8.67 -7.46 12.49
N ALA A 67 -7.49 -6.82 12.45
CA ALA A 67 -7.36 -5.36 12.35
C ALA A 67 -8.02 -4.83 11.06
N ALA A 68 -7.77 -5.48 9.92
CA ALA A 68 -8.39 -5.16 8.65
C ALA A 68 -9.93 -5.29 8.71
N ALA A 69 -10.44 -6.41 9.23
CA ALA A 69 -11.88 -6.63 9.37
C ALA A 69 -12.54 -5.56 10.26
N LYS A 70 -11.88 -5.17 11.36
CA LYS A 70 -12.35 -4.11 12.27
C LYS A 70 -12.38 -2.74 11.59
N GLY A 71 -11.41 -2.45 10.70
CA GLY A 71 -11.37 -1.23 9.89
C GLY A 71 -12.31 -1.23 8.68
N GLY A 72 -13.13 -2.31 8.48
CA GLY A 72 -14.05 -2.41 7.37
C GLY A 72 -13.44 -2.92 6.07
N PHE A 73 -12.20 -3.37 6.09
CA PHE A 73 -11.56 -4.00 4.93
C PHE A 73 -12.01 -5.46 4.79
N THR A 74 -12.43 -5.82 3.60
CA THR A 74 -12.79 -7.21 3.24
C THR A 74 -11.73 -7.86 2.36
N THR A 75 -10.77 -7.08 1.87
CA THR A 75 -9.71 -7.55 0.98
C THR A 75 -8.44 -6.75 1.26
N VAL A 76 -7.30 -7.44 1.34
CA VAL A 76 -5.98 -6.82 1.49
C VAL A 76 -4.95 -7.46 0.56
N VAL A 77 -3.91 -6.69 0.19
CA VAL A 77 -2.73 -7.19 -0.51
C VAL A 77 -1.52 -7.03 0.40
N CYS A 78 -0.91 -8.16 0.78
CA CYS A 78 0.28 -8.18 1.63
C CYS A 78 1.56 -7.99 0.80
N MET A 79 2.48 -7.17 1.32
CA MET A 79 3.78 -6.91 0.70
C MET A 79 4.78 -8.06 0.92
N ALA A 80 5.81 -8.12 0.05
CA ALA A 80 6.75 -9.23 -0.02
C ALA A 80 7.89 -9.18 1.01
N ASN A 81 8.05 -8.08 1.75
CA ASN A 81 9.19 -7.80 2.63
C ASN A 81 9.14 -8.51 3.99
N THR A 82 9.00 -9.81 3.94
CA THR A 82 8.96 -10.73 5.09
C THR A 82 10.30 -11.49 5.26
N LYS A 83 10.38 -12.41 6.22
CA LYS A 83 11.58 -13.26 6.45
C LYS A 83 11.17 -14.72 6.68
N PRO A 84 11.34 -15.62 5.69
CA PRO A 84 11.91 -15.34 4.36
C PRO A 84 11.06 -14.36 3.54
N THR A 85 11.71 -13.69 2.59
CA THR A 85 11.04 -12.86 1.58
C THR A 85 10.12 -13.71 0.71
N VAL A 86 9.00 -13.14 0.24
CA VAL A 86 8.11 -13.85 -0.69
C VAL A 86 8.68 -13.76 -2.12
N ASP A 87 9.81 -14.40 -2.34
CA ASP A 87 10.58 -14.42 -3.60
C ASP A 87 10.64 -15.80 -4.27
N ASN A 88 9.87 -16.75 -3.75
CA ASN A 88 9.78 -18.12 -4.25
C ASN A 88 8.37 -18.69 -4.05
N VAL A 89 8.07 -19.75 -4.81
CA VAL A 89 6.75 -20.37 -4.88
C VAL A 89 6.31 -20.97 -3.54
N ASP A 90 7.24 -21.55 -2.78
CA ASP A 90 6.89 -22.24 -1.54
C ASP A 90 6.46 -21.24 -0.46
N THR A 91 7.20 -20.16 -0.28
CA THR A 91 6.84 -19.07 0.66
C THR A 91 5.52 -18.42 0.26
N LEU A 92 5.31 -18.16 -1.04
CA LEU A 92 4.07 -17.59 -1.55
C LEU A 92 2.86 -18.50 -1.25
N LYS A 93 2.97 -19.80 -1.55
CA LYS A 93 1.88 -20.77 -1.32
C LYS A 93 1.56 -20.97 0.16
N ASP A 94 2.58 -20.94 1.03
CA ASP A 94 2.37 -21.00 2.48
C ASP A 94 1.53 -19.82 2.96
N ASN A 95 1.93 -18.58 2.61
CA ASN A 95 1.18 -17.39 2.98
C ASN A 95 -0.26 -17.40 2.45
N LEU A 96 -0.46 -17.75 1.17
CA LEU A 96 -1.80 -17.84 0.58
C LEU A 96 -2.66 -18.93 1.25
N THR A 97 -2.06 -20.04 1.66
CA THR A 97 -2.77 -21.13 2.33
C THR A 97 -3.24 -20.70 3.72
N ARG A 98 -2.39 -20.01 4.48
CA ARG A 98 -2.76 -19.46 5.78
C ARG A 98 -3.78 -18.33 5.65
N GLY A 99 -3.59 -17.43 4.71
CA GLY A 99 -4.54 -16.33 4.44
C GLY A 99 -5.94 -16.78 4.05
N LYS A 100 -6.09 -17.97 3.41
CA LYS A 100 -7.41 -18.55 3.10
C LYS A 100 -8.22 -18.97 4.32
N GLN A 101 -7.60 -19.08 5.48
CA GLN A 101 -8.26 -19.45 6.73
C GLN A 101 -8.86 -18.22 7.44
N GLU A 102 -8.52 -17.03 6.99
CA GLU A 102 -8.95 -15.77 7.58
C GLU A 102 -10.34 -15.33 7.10
N LYS A 103 -10.95 -14.39 7.84
CA LYS A 103 -12.30 -13.89 7.54
C LYS A 103 -12.33 -12.91 6.36
N ILE A 104 -11.20 -12.32 6.02
CA ILE A 104 -11.05 -11.42 4.89
C ILE A 104 -10.33 -12.12 3.73
N ARG A 105 -10.39 -11.56 2.54
CA ARG A 105 -9.61 -12.04 1.40
C ARG A 105 -8.19 -11.48 1.50
N MET A 106 -7.22 -12.35 1.60
CA MET A 106 -5.80 -11.97 1.58
C MET A 106 -5.19 -12.35 0.23
N TYR A 107 -4.66 -11.38 -0.47
CA TYR A 107 -3.80 -11.55 -1.63
C TYR A 107 -2.35 -11.28 -1.22
N GLN A 108 -1.41 -11.79 -2.01
CA GLN A 108 0.01 -11.67 -1.73
C GLN A 108 0.74 -11.17 -2.97
N ALA A 109 1.43 -10.05 -2.86
CA ALA A 109 2.42 -9.63 -3.83
C ALA A 109 3.72 -10.42 -3.62
N ALA A 110 4.40 -10.79 -4.70
CA ALA A 110 5.71 -11.41 -4.64
C ALA A 110 6.82 -10.38 -4.87
N ALA A 111 8.04 -10.70 -4.45
CA ALA A 111 9.20 -9.85 -4.70
C ALA A 111 9.52 -9.74 -6.20
N ILE A 112 10.15 -8.63 -6.58
CA ILE A 112 10.73 -8.43 -7.93
C ILE A 112 12.11 -9.10 -7.99
N SER A 113 12.86 -9.02 -6.90
CA SER A 113 14.23 -9.55 -6.82
C SER A 113 14.41 -10.48 -5.63
N HIS A 114 15.31 -11.45 -5.77
CA HIS A 114 15.67 -12.35 -4.68
C HIS A 114 16.18 -11.58 -3.47
N SER A 115 15.55 -11.82 -2.32
CA SER A 115 15.85 -11.17 -1.04
C SER A 115 15.79 -9.64 -1.08
N LEU A 116 15.00 -9.06 -2.02
CA LEU A 116 14.84 -7.61 -2.22
C LEU A 116 16.16 -6.87 -2.51
N LYS A 117 17.09 -7.49 -3.22
CA LYS A 117 18.43 -6.89 -3.46
C LYS A 117 18.53 -6.06 -4.73
N GLY A 118 17.49 -6.06 -5.59
CA GLY A 118 17.49 -5.32 -6.86
C GLY A 118 18.55 -5.78 -7.85
N GLN A 119 18.98 -7.03 -7.79
CA GLN A 119 20.07 -7.61 -8.61
C GLN A 119 19.60 -8.80 -9.44
N ASP A 120 19.12 -9.84 -8.77
CA ASP A 120 18.68 -11.09 -9.38
C ASP A 120 17.15 -11.13 -9.39
N GLU A 121 16.57 -11.17 -10.60
CA GLU A 121 15.10 -11.20 -10.79
C GLU A 121 14.55 -12.58 -10.40
N VAL A 122 13.40 -12.59 -9.75
CA VAL A 122 12.67 -13.83 -9.43
C VAL A 122 12.05 -14.44 -10.67
N ASP A 123 11.64 -15.71 -10.61
CA ASP A 123 10.80 -16.31 -11.66
C ASP A 123 9.35 -15.79 -11.54
N MET A 124 9.12 -14.62 -12.15
CA MET A 124 7.80 -13.97 -12.14
C MET A 124 6.69 -14.85 -12.73
N ALA A 125 7.02 -15.69 -13.74
CA ALA A 125 6.02 -16.55 -14.38
C ALA A 125 5.56 -17.65 -13.41
N ALA A 126 6.50 -18.33 -12.75
CA ALA A 126 6.18 -19.34 -11.75
C ALA A 126 5.42 -18.77 -10.55
N LEU A 127 5.79 -17.56 -10.11
CA LEU A 127 5.09 -16.88 -9.01
C LEU A 127 3.67 -16.46 -9.40
N LYS A 128 3.45 -15.96 -10.61
CA LYS A 128 2.10 -15.69 -11.14
C LYS A 128 1.25 -16.96 -11.16
N GLU A 129 1.76 -18.06 -11.68
CA GLU A 129 1.06 -19.35 -11.72
C GLU A 129 0.74 -19.86 -10.31
N ALA A 130 1.62 -19.60 -9.35
CA ALA A 130 1.42 -19.95 -7.95
C ALA A 130 0.41 -19.05 -7.22
N GLY A 131 -0.03 -17.94 -7.81
CA GLY A 131 -1.10 -17.08 -7.29
C GLY A 131 -0.64 -15.71 -6.78
N ALA A 132 0.55 -15.23 -7.11
CA ALA A 132 0.94 -13.84 -6.87
C ALA A 132 -0.03 -12.89 -7.59
N CYS A 133 -0.42 -11.79 -6.91
CA CYS A 133 -1.33 -10.79 -7.49
C CYS A 133 -0.59 -9.59 -8.11
N GLY A 134 0.70 -9.46 -7.91
CA GLY A 134 1.59 -8.42 -8.42
C GLY A 134 3.01 -8.62 -7.92
N PHE A 135 3.90 -7.71 -8.28
CA PHE A 135 5.31 -7.77 -7.89
C PHE A 135 5.76 -6.47 -7.23
N THR A 136 6.55 -6.59 -6.15
CA THR A 136 7.07 -5.42 -5.43
C THR A 136 8.30 -5.78 -4.59
N ASP A 137 9.30 -4.91 -4.59
CA ASP A 137 10.38 -4.91 -3.59
C ASP A 137 10.11 -3.84 -2.52
N ASP A 138 8.85 -3.63 -2.16
CA ASP A 138 8.42 -2.59 -1.24
C ASP A 138 9.33 -2.47 0.00
N GLY A 139 9.59 -1.22 0.40
CA GLY A 139 10.53 -0.84 1.43
C GLY A 139 12.00 -0.79 0.99
N ILE A 140 12.34 -1.35 -0.20
CA ILE A 140 13.67 -1.31 -0.79
C ILE A 140 13.56 -0.81 -2.24
N PRO A 141 14.00 0.42 -2.55
CA PRO A 141 13.87 0.98 -3.90
C PRO A 141 14.79 0.28 -4.90
N LEU A 142 14.31 0.11 -6.12
CA LEU A 142 15.10 -0.42 -7.22
C LEU A 142 15.99 0.67 -7.81
N THR A 143 17.18 0.86 -7.27
CA THR A 143 18.10 1.94 -7.70
C THR A 143 18.73 1.69 -9.07
N ASN A 144 18.86 0.43 -9.51
CA ASN A 144 19.38 0.09 -10.84
C ASN A 144 18.29 0.24 -11.90
N ALA A 145 18.33 1.32 -12.67
CA ALA A 145 17.35 1.64 -13.70
C ALA A 145 17.23 0.56 -14.80
N ALA A 146 18.32 -0.08 -15.18
CA ALA A 146 18.30 -1.14 -16.22
C ALA A 146 17.63 -2.41 -15.69
N PHE A 147 17.84 -2.75 -14.41
CA PHE A 147 17.15 -3.84 -13.75
C PHE A 147 15.65 -3.55 -13.64
N CYS A 148 15.29 -2.37 -13.13
CA CYS A 148 13.90 -1.93 -12.98
C CYS A 148 13.16 -1.97 -14.33
N TYR A 149 13.76 -1.44 -15.40
CA TYR A 149 13.17 -1.46 -16.74
C TYR A 149 12.93 -2.87 -17.26
N ARG A 150 13.88 -3.79 -17.08
CA ARG A 150 13.73 -5.21 -17.47
C ARG A 150 12.62 -5.89 -16.67
N ALA A 151 12.56 -5.66 -15.36
CA ALA A 151 11.50 -6.20 -14.50
C ALA A 151 10.11 -5.69 -14.93
N MET A 152 9.97 -4.40 -15.23
CA MET A 152 8.74 -3.84 -15.79
C MET A 152 8.35 -4.51 -17.11
N GLN A 153 9.31 -4.73 -18.04
CA GLN A 153 9.02 -5.41 -19.30
C GLN A 153 8.56 -6.86 -19.11
N ASN A 154 9.10 -7.56 -18.11
CA ASN A 154 8.71 -8.93 -17.82
C ASN A 154 7.34 -9.00 -17.14
N ALA A 155 7.04 -8.10 -16.21
CA ALA A 155 5.71 -7.95 -15.62
C ALA A 155 4.65 -7.63 -16.69
N ALA A 156 4.96 -6.72 -17.63
CA ALA A 156 4.08 -6.38 -18.74
C ALA A 156 3.77 -7.58 -19.66
N LYS A 157 4.77 -8.43 -19.99
CA LYS A 157 4.55 -9.66 -20.78
C LYS A 157 3.64 -10.66 -20.07
N LEU A 158 3.63 -10.63 -18.76
CA LEU A 158 2.80 -11.47 -17.92
C LEU A 158 1.42 -10.85 -17.61
N ASP A 159 1.14 -9.63 -18.08
CA ASP A 159 -0.05 -8.87 -17.73
C ASP A 159 -0.24 -8.81 -16.19
N MET A 160 0.83 -8.42 -15.50
CA MET A 160 0.89 -8.32 -14.05
C MET A 160 1.32 -6.92 -13.63
N PRO A 161 0.71 -6.34 -12.57
CA PRO A 161 1.14 -5.06 -12.05
C PRO A 161 2.47 -5.19 -11.30
N ILE A 162 3.22 -4.08 -11.31
CA ILE A 162 4.44 -3.91 -10.53
C ILE A 162 4.32 -2.65 -9.68
N SER A 163 4.60 -2.76 -8.38
CA SER A 163 4.48 -1.64 -7.42
C SER A 163 5.86 -1.26 -6.90
N LEU A 164 6.14 0.04 -6.81
CA LEU A 164 7.48 0.54 -6.52
C LEU A 164 7.48 1.52 -5.36
N HIS A 165 8.38 1.25 -4.40
CA HIS A 165 8.74 2.15 -3.32
C HIS A 165 9.81 3.13 -3.80
N GLU A 166 9.52 4.43 -3.72
CA GLU A 166 10.32 5.46 -4.39
C GLU A 166 11.04 6.34 -3.37
N GLU A 167 12.11 5.85 -2.80
CA GLU A 167 12.99 6.64 -1.92
C GLU A 167 14.46 6.34 -2.20
N ASP A 168 15.13 7.16 -3.02
CA ASP A 168 16.56 6.96 -3.35
C ASP A 168 17.44 7.14 -2.10
N PRO A 169 18.08 6.04 -1.60
CA PRO A 169 18.86 6.08 -0.38
C PRO A 169 20.10 6.96 -0.49
N ALA A 170 20.54 7.33 -1.71
CA ALA A 170 21.68 8.22 -1.91
C ALA A 170 21.45 9.62 -1.32
N PHE A 171 20.19 10.05 -1.20
CA PHE A 171 19.84 11.35 -0.63
C PHE A 171 19.54 11.30 0.87
N ILE A 172 19.37 10.11 1.46
CA ILE A 172 18.80 9.93 2.81
C ILE A 172 19.90 9.59 3.82
N LYS A 173 19.86 10.24 5.00
CA LYS A 173 20.71 9.86 6.14
C LYS A 173 19.89 9.26 7.29
N ASN A 174 18.76 9.89 7.62
CA ASN A 174 17.79 9.36 8.56
C ASN A 174 16.44 9.27 7.86
N ASN A 175 16.02 8.05 7.56
CA ASN A 175 14.75 7.82 6.92
C ASN A 175 13.57 8.09 7.87
N GLY A 176 12.39 8.32 7.29
CA GLY A 176 11.14 8.48 8.03
C GLY A 176 10.96 9.83 8.71
N ILE A 177 11.88 10.78 8.51
CA ILE A 177 11.77 12.16 8.97
C ILE A 177 12.06 13.08 7.78
N ASN A 178 11.14 13.99 7.47
CA ASN A 178 11.34 14.96 6.39
C ASN A 178 12.58 15.83 6.62
N HIS A 179 13.40 16.02 5.58
CA HIS A 179 14.54 16.94 5.66
C HIS A 179 14.06 18.37 5.50
N GLY A 180 14.28 19.19 6.51
CA GLY A 180 13.87 20.58 6.60
C GLY A 180 13.62 21.00 8.05
N LYS A 181 12.59 21.79 8.29
CA LYS A 181 12.26 22.39 9.59
C LYS A 181 12.32 21.39 10.76
N ILE A 182 11.74 20.21 10.59
CA ILE A 182 11.63 19.22 11.68
C ILE A 182 12.94 18.49 11.90
N SER A 183 13.62 18.06 10.86
CA SER A 183 14.95 17.44 10.98
C SER A 183 15.99 18.40 11.57
N ASP A 184 15.91 19.70 11.23
CA ASP A 184 16.77 20.74 11.79
C ASP A 184 16.50 20.92 13.28
N ALA A 185 15.21 20.94 13.70
CA ALA A 185 14.84 21.02 15.11
C ALA A 185 15.31 19.80 15.92
N LEU A 186 15.41 18.65 15.29
CA LEU A 186 15.93 17.41 15.88
C LEU A 186 17.46 17.28 15.79
N GLY A 187 18.14 18.20 15.10
CA GLY A 187 19.60 18.17 14.89
C GLY A 187 20.07 17.02 13.98
N ILE A 188 19.24 16.55 13.04
CA ILE A 188 19.54 15.43 12.15
C ILE A 188 19.37 15.85 10.68
N TYR A 189 19.98 15.09 9.78
CA TYR A 189 19.69 15.18 8.35
C TYR A 189 18.64 14.12 7.99
N GLY A 190 17.45 14.52 7.55
CA GLY A 190 16.34 13.64 7.25
C GLY A 190 16.34 13.04 5.84
N SER A 191 15.15 12.74 5.33
CA SER A 191 14.85 12.27 3.96
C SER A 191 14.26 13.42 3.15
N PRO A 192 15.02 14.08 2.26
CA PRO A 192 14.50 15.16 1.44
C PRO A 192 13.54 14.64 0.36
N SER A 193 12.57 15.47 -0.07
CA SER A 193 11.57 15.09 -1.06
C SER A 193 12.16 14.67 -2.40
N ILE A 194 13.33 15.24 -2.77
CA ILE A 194 14.05 14.86 -4.00
C ILE A 194 14.41 13.37 -4.05
N ALA A 195 14.52 12.69 -2.90
CA ALA A 195 14.76 11.24 -2.86
C ALA A 195 13.60 10.45 -3.48
N GLU A 196 12.37 10.91 -3.26
CA GLU A 196 11.18 10.36 -3.90
C GLU A 196 11.03 10.84 -5.34
N GLU A 197 11.10 12.15 -5.54
CA GLU A 197 10.84 12.81 -6.82
C GLU A 197 11.72 12.29 -7.95
N ALA A 198 13.00 12.05 -7.67
CA ALA A 198 13.97 11.56 -8.66
C ALA A 198 13.64 10.14 -9.14
N LEU A 199 13.27 9.24 -8.22
CA LEU A 199 12.88 7.88 -8.59
C LEU A 199 11.51 7.85 -9.27
N VAL A 200 10.52 8.59 -8.76
CA VAL A 200 9.21 8.73 -9.40
C VAL A 200 9.35 9.21 -10.84
N ALA A 201 10.17 10.24 -11.10
CA ALA A 201 10.40 10.74 -12.45
C ALA A 201 11.02 9.69 -13.37
N ARG A 202 12.04 8.97 -12.87
CA ARG A 202 12.69 7.88 -13.59
C ARG A 202 11.69 6.78 -13.93
N ASP A 203 10.94 6.32 -12.94
CA ASP A 203 10.11 5.11 -13.08
C ASP A 203 8.82 5.38 -13.85
N CYS A 204 8.28 6.58 -13.79
CA CYS A 204 7.23 7.03 -14.71
C CYS A 204 7.69 7.00 -16.17
N LEU A 205 8.95 7.41 -16.45
CA LEU A 205 9.53 7.30 -17.79
C LEU A 205 9.72 5.82 -18.21
N LEU A 206 10.21 4.98 -17.30
CA LEU A 206 10.38 3.55 -17.57
C LEU A 206 9.04 2.86 -17.80
N ALA A 207 7.99 3.21 -17.03
CA ALA A 207 6.62 2.73 -17.22
C ALA A 207 6.10 3.08 -18.63
N LEU A 208 6.25 4.35 -19.06
CA LEU A 208 5.85 4.80 -20.39
C LEU A 208 6.55 4.00 -21.51
N ARG A 209 7.80 3.60 -21.30
CA ARG A 209 8.60 2.89 -22.32
C ARG A 209 8.45 1.38 -22.28
N SER A 210 8.16 0.80 -21.14
CA SER A 210 7.95 -0.66 -20.98
C SER A 210 6.53 -1.08 -21.32
N GLY A 211 5.55 -0.19 -21.19
CA GLY A 211 4.13 -0.49 -21.28
C GLY A 211 3.59 -1.29 -20.08
N ALA A 212 4.34 -1.38 -19.00
CA ALA A 212 3.91 -2.05 -17.78
C ALA A 212 2.85 -1.24 -17.03
N ASP A 213 1.98 -1.96 -16.31
CA ASP A 213 1.12 -1.36 -15.28
C ASP A 213 1.95 -1.15 -14.02
N VAL A 214 2.23 0.11 -13.72
CA VAL A 214 3.09 0.49 -12.60
C VAL A 214 2.28 1.23 -11.56
N VAL A 215 2.42 0.81 -10.30
CA VAL A 215 1.86 1.51 -9.14
C VAL A 215 2.99 2.24 -8.43
N ILE A 216 2.91 3.56 -8.37
CA ILE A 216 3.78 4.39 -7.52
C ILE A 216 3.17 4.38 -6.13
N GLN A 217 3.86 3.71 -5.18
CA GLN A 217 3.37 3.51 -3.83
C GLN A 217 3.44 4.80 -3.01
N HIS A 218 2.52 4.96 -2.05
CA HIS A 218 2.52 5.94 -0.94
C HIS A 218 3.17 7.30 -1.25
N ILE A 219 2.72 7.99 -2.30
CA ILE A 219 3.27 9.32 -2.67
C ILE A 219 3.17 10.28 -1.50
N SER A 220 4.29 10.94 -1.19
CA SER A 220 4.41 11.93 -0.11
C SER A 220 4.72 13.35 -0.59
N SER A 221 5.37 13.51 -1.75
CA SER A 221 5.74 14.81 -2.33
C SER A 221 4.71 15.35 -3.32
N GLY A 222 4.39 16.63 -3.24
CA GLY A 222 3.55 17.31 -4.21
C GLY A 222 4.13 17.34 -5.62
N VAL A 223 5.46 17.39 -5.76
CA VAL A 223 6.13 17.31 -7.07
C VAL A 223 5.94 15.92 -7.69
N SER A 224 5.99 14.86 -6.90
CA SER A 224 5.71 13.49 -7.37
C SER A 224 4.30 13.37 -7.96
N VAL A 225 3.29 14.02 -7.36
CA VAL A 225 1.92 14.08 -7.91
C VAL A 225 1.92 14.73 -9.29
N ASP A 226 2.62 15.86 -9.48
CA ASP A 226 2.69 16.55 -10.76
C ASP A 226 3.45 15.74 -11.83
N ILE A 227 4.48 14.99 -11.43
CA ILE A 227 5.20 14.05 -12.31
C ILE A 227 4.26 12.95 -12.79
N VAL A 228 3.58 12.24 -11.88
CA VAL A 228 2.62 11.16 -12.23
C VAL A 228 1.52 11.71 -13.16
N ARG A 229 0.95 12.88 -12.83
CA ARG A 229 -0.06 13.55 -13.67
C ARG A 229 0.44 13.77 -15.09
N THR A 230 1.68 14.18 -15.23
CA THR A 230 2.31 14.46 -16.54
C THR A 230 2.45 13.16 -17.32
N TYR A 231 2.99 12.10 -16.73
CA TYR A 231 3.22 10.85 -17.45
C TYR A 231 1.93 10.08 -17.75
N LYS A 232 0.88 10.18 -16.91
CA LYS A 232 -0.46 9.68 -17.24
C LYS A 232 -1.00 10.36 -18.52
N LYS A 233 -0.84 11.69 -18.65
CA LYS A 233 -1.23 12.42 -19.86
C LYS A 233 -0.42 12.01 -21.10
N LEU A 234 0.81 11.56 -20.93
CA LEU A 234 1.65 11.02 -22.01
C LEU A 234 1.28 9.58 -22.39
N GLY A 235 0.36 8.95 -21.66
CA GLY A 235 -0.14 7.60 -21.95
C GLY A 235 0.60 6.49 -21.20
N ALA A 236 1.38 6.78 -20.18
CA ALA A 236 1.93 5.76 -19.30
C ALA A 236 0.81 5.07 -18.50
N ARG A 237 0.88 3.76 -18.37
CA ARG A 237 -0.04 2.95 -17.56
C ARG A 237 0.41 3.05 -16.10
N LEU A 238 0.01 4.14 -15.45
CA LEU A 238 0.40 4.48 -14.09
C LEU A 238 -0.81 4.51 -13.18
N HIS A 239 -0.62 3.99 -11.99
CA HIS A 239 -1.47 4.17 -10.84
C HIS A 239 -0.64 4.78 -9.72
N ALA A 240 -1.27 5.49 -8.81
CA ALA A 240 -0.61 6.11 -7.69
C ALA A 240 -1.41 5.88 -6.41
N GLU A 241 -0.71 5.61 -5.33
CA GLU A 241 -1.28 5.47 -4.00
C GLU A 241 -1.02 6.71 -3.14
N ALA A 242 -1.99 7.07 -2.30
CA ALA A 242 -1.76 7.93 -1.15
C ALA A 242 -2.24 7.23 0.11
N THR A 243 -1.53 7.45 1.21
CA THR A 243 -1.93 6.89 2.49
C THR A 243 -2.71 7.91 3.31
N PRO A 244 -3.61 7.45 4.20
CA PRO A 244 -4.35 8.36 5.09
C PRO A 244 -3.45 9.31 5.87
N HIS A 245 -2.30 8.86 6.36
CA HIS A 245 -1.38 9.71 7.10
C HIS A 245 -0.71 10.79 6.24
N HIS A 246 -0.47 10.56 4.95
CA HIS A 246 0.13 11.57 4.07
C HIS A 246 -0.85 12.68 3.64
N PHE A 247 -2.15 12.45 3.65
CA PHE A 247 -3.12 13.51 3.35
C PHE A 247 -3.83 14.09 4.58
N THR A 248 -3.60 13.55 5.79
CA THR A 248 -4.19 14.08 7.03
C THR A 248 -3.17 14.75 7.95
N LEU A 249 -1.91 14.30 7.96
CA LEU A 249 -0.85 14.77 8.83
C LEU A 249 0.22 15.52 8.04
N THR A 250 1.02 16.32 8.76
CA THR A 250 2.22 16.98 8.24
C THR A 250 3.44 16.55 9.06
N GLU A 251 4.62 16.99 8.63
CA GLU A 251 5.89 16.76 9.33
C GLU A 251 5.86 17.23 10.80
N ASP A 252 5.01 18.21 11.14
CA ASP A 252 4.87 18.71 12.52
C ASP A 252 4.38 17.62 13.49
N ALA A 253 3.66 16.60 13.01
CA ALA A 253 3.22 15.47 13.83
C ALA A 253 4.37 14.71 14.50
N VAL A 254 5.57 14.76 13.93
CA VAL A 254 6.77 14.14 14.53
C VAL A 254 7.16 14.81 15.84
N LEU A 255 6.98 16.13 15.97
CA LEU A 255 7.26 16.84 17.23
C LEU A 255 6.23 16.52 18.31
N GLU A 256 4.99 16.25 17.92
CA GLU A 256 3.90 15.94 18.85
C GLU A 256 3.87 14.46 19.25
N HIS A 257 4.05 13.56 18.29
CA HIS A 257 3.87 12.12 18.47
C HIS A 257 5.19 11.31 18.39
N GLY A 258 6.32 11.97 18.14
CA GLY A 258 7.64 11.33 18.11
C GLY A 258 7.72 10.20 17.08
N THR A 259 8.20 9.06 17.54
CA THR A 259 8.40 7.86 16.69
C THR A 259 7.11 7.28 16.13
N LEU A 260 5.95 7.54 16.75
CA LEU A 260 4.65 7.10 16.24
C LEU A 260 4.25 7.79 14.93
N ALA A 261 4.81 8.99 14.66
CA ALA A 261 4.65 9.70 13.41
C ALA A 261 5.82 9.48 12.42
N LYS A 262 6.78 8.59 12.75
CA LYS A 262 7.89 8.25 11.88
C LYS A 262 7.46 7.23 10.84
N MET A 263 7.50 7.60 9.54
CA MET A 263 7.00 6.80 8.41
C MET A 263 7.91 6.93 7.19
N ASN A 264 7.97 5.91 6.34
CA ASN A 264 8.64 5.90 5.03
C ASN A 264 7.61 5.76 3.89
N PRO A 265 7.57 6.70 2.95
CA PRO A 265 8.24 8.01 2.98
C PRO A 265 7.74 8.88 4.14
N PRO A 266 8.51 9.92 4.57
CA PRO A 266 8.12 10.71 5.72
C PRO A 266 6.89 11.59 5.45
N LEU A 267 6.19 11.95 6.54
CA LEU A 267 5.21 13.02 6.50
C LEU A 267 5.90 14.31 6.04
N ARG A 268 5.30 15.00 5.07
CA ARG A 268 5.88 16.18 4.42
C ARG A 268 5.22 17.47 4.90
N THR A 269 5.50 18.55 4.18
CA THR A 269 4.97 19.88 4.46
C THR A 269 3.46 19.97 4.20
N GLU A 270 2.83 21.03 4.71
CA GLU A 270 1.42 21.33 4.40
C GLU A 270 1.20 21.53 2.89
N ALA A 271 2.16 22.11 2.18
CA ALA A 271 2.07 22.29 0.73
C ALA A 271 2.03 20.95 -0.01
N ASP A 272 2.85 19.97 0.41
CA ASP A 272 2.82 18.61 -0.15
C ASP A 272 1.50 17.92 0.16
N ARG A 273 1.04 18.00 1.41
CA ARG A 273 -0.25 17.44 1.84
C ARG A 273 -1.42 17.95 0.98
N GLN A 274 -1.47 19.25 0.72
CA GLN A 274 -2.50 19.83 -0.15
C GLN A 274 -2.41 19.31 -1.59
N LYS A 275 -1.20 19.15 -2.11
CA LYS A 275 -1.00 18.56 -3.45
C LYS A 275 -1.45 17.11 -3.56
N ILE A 276 -1.28 16.32 -2.51
CA ILE A 276 -1.80 14.95 -2.46
C ILE A 276 -3.33 14.97 -2.48
N ILE A 277 -3.97 15.85 -1.70
CA ILE A 277 -5.43 16.03 -1.70
C ILE A 277 -5.93 16.45 -3.09
N GLU A 278 -5.26 17.42 -3.75
CA GLU A 278 -5.57 17.80 -5.13
C GLU A 278 -5.46 16.60 -6.07
N GLY A 279 -4.42 15.77 -5.94
CA GLY A 279 -4.21 14.57 -6.73
C GLY A 279 -5.31 13.51 -6.54
N LEU A 280 -5.82 13.36 -5.32
CA LEU A 280 -6.98 12.49 -5.04
C LEU A 280 -8.27 13.04 -5.68
N ILE A 281 -8.48 14.35 -5.62
CA ILE A 281 -9.69 14.99 -6.16
C ILE A 281 -9.71 14.93 -7.70
N ASP A 282 -8.57 15.16 -8.36
CA ASP A 282 -8.49 15.20 -9.82
C ASP A 282 -8.26 13.82 -10.46
N GLY A 283 -8.12 12.76 -9.65
CA GLY A 283 -7.89 11.39 -10.10
C GLY A 283 -6.47 11.11 -10.60
N THR A 284 -5.50 11.97 -10.30
CA THR A 284 -4.08 11.67 -10.50
C THR A 284 -3.63 10.54 -9.58
N ILE A 285 -4.11 10.55 -8.34
CA ILE A 285 -3.95 9.47 -7.36
C ILE A 285 -5.23 8.64 -7.38
N ASP A 286 -5.13 7.38 -7.71
CA ASP A 286 -6.27 6.48 -7.94
C ASP A 286 -6.63 5.64 -6.72
N LEU A 287 -5.66 5.43 -5.83
CA LEU A 287 -5.73 4.47 -4.75
C LEU A 287 -5.49 5.14 -3.40
N ILE A 288 -6.29 4.78 -2.42
CA ILE A 288 -6.00 5.04 -1.02
C ILE A 288 -5.61 3.69 -0.42
N ALA A 289 -4.35 3.55 -0.04
CA ALA A 289 -3.82 2.37 0.62
C ALA A 289 -3.23 2.78 1.97
N THR A 290 -3.33 1.93 2.98
CA THR A 290 -2.95 2.37 4.34
C THR A 290 -1.46 2.33 4.58
N ASP A 291 -0.73 1.50 3.85
CA ASP A 291 0.64 1.13 4.20
C ASP A 291 0.73 0.75 5.69
N HIS A 292 -0.22 -0.09 6.12
CA HIS A 292 -0.27 -0.59 7.49
C HIS A 292 1.04 -1.30 7.83
N ALA A 293 1.88 -0.62 8.62
CA ALA A 293 3.26 -1.03 8.89
C ALA A 293 3.54 -1.11 10.40
N PRO A 294 2.99 -2.12 11.09
CA PRO A 294 3.10 -2.26 12.54
C PRO A 294 4.52 -2.57 13.01
N HIS A 295 4.84 -2.05 14.18
CA HIS A 295 6.05 -2.30 14.93
C HIS A 295 5.73 -2.49 16.41
N SER A 296 6.58 -3.23 17.13
CA SER A 296 6.37 -3.47 18.56
C SER A 296 6.51 -2.17 19.37
N THR A 297 5.88 -2.13 20.54
CA THR A 297 6.02 -1.02 21.48
C THR A 297 7.48 -0.77 21.86
N GLU A 298 8.26 -1.84 22.04
CA GLU A 298 9.69 -1.75 22.33
C GLU A 298 10.45 -1.05 21.18
N GLU A 299 10.17 -1.41 19.93
CA GLU A 299 10.81 -0.80 18.76
C GLU A 299 10.46 0.69 18.64
N LYS A 300 9.19 1.04 18.85
CA LYS A 300 8.73 2.43 18.80
C LYS A 300 9.13 3.28 20.01
N SER A 301 9.56 2.67 21.12
CA SER A 301 10.08 3.38 22.31
C SER A 301 11.54 3.81 22.18
N LYS A 302 12.23 3.42 21.12
CA LYS A 302 13.62 3.82 20.86
C LYS A 302 13.73 5.30 20.46
N PRO A 303 14.94 5.90 20.55
CA PRO A 303 15.17 7.23 19.99
C PRO A 303 14.70 7.35 18.53
N VAL A 304 14.30 8.53 18.10
CA VAL A 304 13.74 8.75 16.76
C VAL A 304 14.68 8.31 15.62
N THR A 305 15.99 8.39 15.84
CA THR A 305 17.01 7.94 14.87
C THR A 305 17.15 6.42 14.77
N GLU A 306 16.72 5.68 15.79
CA GLU A 306 16.86 4.23 15.90
C GLU A 306 15.53 3.48 15.71
N ALA A 307 14.41 4.13 16.06
CA ALA A 307 13.09 3.55 15.91
C ALA A 307 12.79 3.27 14.42
N PRO A 308 12.21 2.11 14.09
CA PRO A 308 11.80 1.83 12.72
C PRO A 308 10.65 2.74 12.28
N SER A 309 10.60 3.03 10.98
CA SER A 309 9.50 3.74 10.34
C SER A 309 8.30 2.83 10.14
N GLY A 310 7.10 3.32 10.36
CA GLY A 310 5.85 2.62 10.14
C GLY A 310 4.73 3.15 11.02
N ILE A 311 3.54 3.28 10.43
CA ILE A 311 2.31 3.71 11.08
C ILE A 311 1.26 2.60 10.88
N ILE A 312 0.43 2.33 11.88
CA ILE A 312 -0.74 1.46 11.72
C ILE A 312 -1.84 2.24 11.00
N GLY A 313 -2.56 1.59 10.07
CA GLY A 313 -3.56 2.28 9.25
C GLY A 313 -4.90 1.59 9.14
N LEU A 314 -4.96 0.27 9.29
CA LEU A 314 -6.17 -0.52 9.01
C LEU A 314 -7.34 -0.19 9.94
N GLU A 315 -7.13 -0.13 11.25
CA GLU A 315 -8.21 0.16 12.20
C GLU A 315 -8.69 1.61 12.17
N LEU A 316 -7.90 2.51 11.59
CA LEU A 316 -8.11 3.96 11.65
C LEU A 316 -8.74 4.52 10.37
N SER A 317 -8.84 3.75 9.30
CA SER A 317 -9.25 4.22 7.98
C SER A 317 -10.66 4.82 7.93
N LEU A 318 -11.56 4.43 8.82
CA LEU A 318 -12.94 4.94 8.89
C LEU A 318 -13.20 5.91 10.05
N ILE A 319 -12.21 6.21 10.88
CA ILE A 319 -12.40 7.10 12.06
C ILE A 319 -12.78 8.53 11.65
N HIS A 320 -12.42 8.95 10.46
CA HIS A 320 -12.65 10.30 9.95
C HIS A 320 -13.89 10.42 9.04
N ILE A 321 -14.67 9.35 8.90
CA ILE A 321 -15.96 9.34 8.21
C ILE A 321 -17.10 9.45 9.21
#